data_92081aaea329b71c39242ce6e2d38a45
#
_entry.id   92081aaea329b71c39242ce6e2d38a45
#
_cell.length_a   1.000
_cell.length_b   1.000
_cell.length_c   1.000
_cell.angle_alpha   90.00
_cell.angle_beta   90.00
_cell.angle_gamma   90.00
#
_symmetry.space_group_name_H-M   'P 1'
#
loop_
_entity.id
_entity.type
_entity.pdbx_description
1 polymer ?
#
loop_
_entity_poly.entity_id
_entity_poly.type
_entity_poly.pdbx_seq_one_letter_code
_entity_poly.pdbx_strand_id
1 'polypeptide(L)'
;MSLNRPSVLTINGGSSSIKFSLYQSGIPLQLLLSGKIERIGLSGTTLSYSEAAGPYINQKIDAADHTAAAKLLTAWLEPRLANSQLSAVGHRIVHGMKHTQPELVTKALLDELHSISSYDPDHLPLEIKLIEVFQRRYPQLPQVACFDTAFHHTLPRVAKRLPIPRRFDVLGLQRYGFHGLSYEFLLQELELKAGKQASRGRVILAHLGNGASLAAVHNGRSIDTSMGFTPTGGLPMGTRTGDLDPGVAWYLMQKEKLTPKQFNHLINHESGLLGVSGTSSDMHDLQLHASTDERAAEAVELFCYQAKKWIGSYTAVLGGLDTLVFSGGIGENAPEIRARICEGLAFLGLEIDVAGNNSNAEIISANSSRVEVRVMHTNEELVIARSVCHMLGLATDNNK
;
A
#
# COMPACT_ATOMS: atom_id res chain seq x y z
N MET A 1 -21.15 -24.64 20.62
CA MET A 1 -20.73 -23.68 21.66
C MET A 1 -19.65 -22.81 21.04
N SER A 2 -19.98 -21.59 20.64
CA SER A 2 -18.99 -20.62 20.17
C SER A 2 -18.14 -20.22 21.37
N LEU A 3 -16.95 -20.77 21.49
CA LEU A 3 -15.94 -20.25 22.40
C LEU A 3 -15.74 -18.77 22.06
N ASN A 4 -15.85 -17.89 23.04
CA ASN A 4 -15.66 -16.46 22.91
C ASN A 4 -14.17 -16.18 22.61
N ARG A 5 -13.78 -16.35 21.33
CA ARG A 5 -12.38 -16.20 20.90
C ARG A 5 -12.04 -14.72 20.82
N PRO A 6 -10.81 -14.34 21.18
CA PRO A 6 -10.33 -12.97 21.00
C PRO A 6 -10.54 -12.49 19.56
N SER A 7 -10.81 -11.21 19.38
CA SER A 7 -10.87 -10.59 18.06
C SER A 7 -9.94 -9.39 17.97
N VAL A 8 -9.48 -9.09 16.77
CA VAL A 8 -8.58 -8.00 16.45
C VAL A 8 -9.25 -7.11 15.42
N LEU A 9 -9.33 -5.83 15.71
CA LEU A 9 -9.74 -4.79 14.76
C LEU A 9 -8.49 -4.23 14.07
N THR A 10 -8.53 -4.11 12.76
CA THR A 10 -7.47 -3.47 11.97
C THR A 10 -7.97 -2.14 11.42
N ILE A 11 -7.11 -1.12 11.45
CA ILE A 11 -7.37 0.23 10.95
C ILE A 11 -6.24 0.62 9.99
N ASN A 12 -6.61 0.94 8.77
CA ASN A 12 -5.71 1.35 7.72
C ASN A 12 -6.16 2.72 7.18
N GLY A 13 -5.51 3.78 7.68
CA GLY A 13 -5.78 5.16 7.30
C GLY A 13 -5.08 5.52 5.99
N GLY A 14 -5.82 6.06 5.03
CA GLY A 14 -5.31 6.71 3.83
C GLY A 14 -5.60 8.21 3.85
N SER A 15 -5.13 8.95 2.83
CA SER A 15 -5.30 10.40 2.72
C SER A 15 -6.77 10.88 2.71
N SER A 16 -7.68 10.08 2.16
CA SER A 16 -9.12 10.38 2.09
C SER A 16 -10.01 9.18 2.42
N SER A 17 -9.45 8.15 3.07
CA SER A 17 -10.18 6.92 3.38
C SER A 17 -9.69 6.27 4.67
N ILE A 18 -10.55 5.46 5.28
CA ILE A 18 -10.20 4.56 6.38
C ILE A 18 -10.74 3.19 6.01
N LYS A 19 -9.87 2.20 5.85
CA LYS A 19 -10.27 0.78 5.75
C LYS A 19 -10.20 0.15 7.13
N PHE A 20 -11.09 -0.78 7.40
CA PHE A 20 -11.11 -1.52 8.66
C PHE A 20 -11.58 -2.95 8.45
N SER A 21 -11.08 -3.85 9.29
CA SER A 21 -11.53 -5.24 9.32
C SER A 21 -11.48 -5.79 10.74
N LEU A 22 -12.44 -6.63 11.09
CA LEU A 22 -12.50 -7.37 12.34
C LEU A 22 -12.22 -8.84 12.07
N TYR A 23 -11.18 -9.35 12.68
CA TYR A 23 -10.80 -10.77 12.59
C TYR A 23 -10.98 -11.46 13.94
N GLN A 24 -11.59 -12.63 13.95
CA GLN A 24 -11.54 -13.54 15.10
C GLN A 24 -10.22 -14.33 15.05
N SER A 25 -9.58 -14.45 16.23
CA SER A 25 -8.34 -15.20 16.37
C SER A 25 -8.55 -16.70 16.10
N GLY A 26 -7.54 -17.33 15.52
CA GLY A 26 -7.54 -18.74 15.14
C GLY A 26 -6.53 -19.00 14.01
N ILE A 27 -6.37 -20.25 13.63
CA ILE A 27 -5.53 -20.64 12.49
C ILE A 27 -6.41 -21.43 11.51
N PRO A 28 -6.83 -20.79 10.39
CA PRO A 28 -6.59 -19.40 9.99
C PRO A 28 -7.45 -18.39 10.78
N LEU A 29 -7.06 -17.10 10.70
CA LEU A 29 -7.91 -16.00 11.20
C LEU A 29 -9.22 -15.94 10.40
N GLN A 30 -10.34 -15.73 11.10
CA GLN A 30 -11.64 -15.63 10.47
C GLN A 30 -12.08 -14.17 10.34
N LEU A 31 -12.35 -13.72 9.12
CA LEU A 31 -12.94 -12.38 8.87
C LEU A 31 -14.38 -12.35 9.35
N LEU A 32 -14.71 -11.45 10.26
CA LEU A 32 -16.07 -11.23 10.77
C LEU A 32 -16.74 -10.02 10.13
N LEU A 33 -15.97 -8.98 9.86
CA LEU A 33 -16.44 -7.71 9.32
C LEU A 33 -15.32 -7.06 8.53
N SER A 34 -15.64 -6.47 7.39
CA SER A 34 -14.73 -5.59 6.66
C SER A 34 -15.49 -4.35 6.16
N GLY A 35 -14.78 -3.25 6.00
CA GLY A 35 -15.40 -2.05 5.46
C GLY A 35 -14.39 -0.94 5.20
N LYS A 36 -14.93 0.13 4.63
CA LYS A 36 -14.17 1.34 4.31
C LYS A 36 -15.05 2.57 4.42
N ILE A 37 -14.45 3.66 4.86
CA ILE A 37 -14.98 5.01 4.71
C ILE A 37 -14.18 5.67 3.59
N GLU A 38 -14.85 6.24 2.62
CA GLU A 38 -14.21 6.88 1.45
C GLU A 38 -14.69 8.31 1.30
N ARG A 39 -13.89 9.13 0.59
CA ARG A 39 -14.15 10.55 0.32
C ARG A 39 -14.26 11.41 1.59
N ILE A 40 -13.46 11.09 2.61
CA ILE A 40 -13.40 11.85 3.86
C ILE A 40 -12.94 13.30 3.55
N GLY A 41 -13.68 14.28 4.10
CA GLY A 41 -13.42 15.69 3.83
C GLY A 41 -13.91 16.20 2.48
N LEU A 42 -14.57 15.33 1.69
CA LEU A 42 -15.15 15.67 0.39
C LEU A 42 -16.67 15.47 0.40
N SER A 43 -17.35 16.02 -0.60
CA SER A 43 -18.78 15.75 -0.76
C SER A 43 -19.04 14.29 -1.10
N GLY A 44 -20.05 13.68 -0.48
CA GLY A 44 -20.47 12.31 -0.76
C GLY A 44 -19.61 11.26 -0.05
N THR A 45 -19.21 11.51 1.19
CA THR A 45 -18.56 10.51 2.05
C THR A 45 -19.45 9.29 2.21
N THR A 46 -18.88 8.10 2.06
CA THR A 46 -19.60 6.83 2.17
C THR A 46 -18.92 5.88 3.13
N LEU A 47 -19.72 5.13 3.88
CA LEU A 47 -19.32 3.94 4.63
C LEU A 47 -19.82 2.72 3.88
N SER A 48 -18.90 1.88 3.41
CA SER A 48 -19.20 0.61 2.77
C SER A 48 -18.71 -0.53 3.66
N TYR A 49 -19.51 -1.54 3.91
CA TYR A 49 -19.12 -2.65 4.77
C TYR A 49 -19.77 -3.96 4.37
N SER A 50 -19.18 -5.08 4.79
CA SER A 50 -19.67 -6.44 4.63
C SER A 50 -19.47 -7.22 5.92
N GLU A 51 -20.47 -7.94 6.40
CA GLU A 51 -20.39 -8.84 7.55
C GLU A 51 -20.24 -10.29 7.06
N ALA A 52 -19.26 -11.01 7.63
CA ALA A 52 -19.00 -12.42 7.38
C ALA A 52 -19.04 -12.85 5.91
N ALA A 53 -18.38 -12.10 5.02
CA ALA A 53 -18.36 -12.31 3.57
C ALA A 53 -19.75 -12.20 2.88
N GLY A 54 -20.69 -11.51 3.52
CA GLY A 54 -21.99 -11.15 2.94
C GLY A 54 -21.87 -10.05 1.87
N PRO A 55 -23.00 -9.57 1.33
CA PRO A 55 -22.98 -8.48 0.36
C PRO A 55 -22.50 -7.17 1.01
N TYR A 56 -21.88 -6.31 0.21
CA TYR A 56 -21.50 -4.96 0.64
C TYR A 56 -22.75 -4.08 0.79
N ILE A 57 -22.82 -3.42 1.95
CA ILE A 57 -23.83 -2.41 2.26
C ILE A 57 -23.17 -1.04 2.18
N ASN A 58 -23.78 -0.13 1.42
CA ASN A 58 -23.28 1.24 1.25
C ASN A 58 -24.21 2.21 1.99
N GLN A 59 -23.62 3.08 2.80
CA GLN A 59 -24.33 4.09 3.58
C GLN A 59 -23.67 5.45 3.36
N LYS A 60 -24.45 6.46 3.01
CA LYS A 60 -23.98 7.85 3.01
C LYS A 60 -23.80 8.30 4.46
N ILE A 61 -22.66 8.93 4.73
CA ILE A 61 -22.35 9.50 6.04
C ILE A 61 -21.81 10.92 5.85
N ASP A 62 -21.74 11.67 6.92
CA ASP A 62 -21.10 13.00 6.94
C ASP A 62 -19.86 12.95 7.84
N ALA A 63 -18.69 13.21 7.25
CA ALA A 63 -17.43 13.25 7.96
C ALA A 63 -16.53 14.33 7.34
N ALA A 64 -16.50 15.49 7.99
CA ALA A 64 -15.78 16.67 7.52
C ALA A 64 -14.24 16.46 7.51
N ASP A 65 -13.72 15.56 8.34
CA ASP A 65 -12.31 15.21 8.43
C ASP A 65 -12.12 13.79 9.00
N HIS A 66 -10.86 13.34 9.05
CA HIS A 66 -10.51 12.02 9.59
C HIS A 66 -10.87 11.85 11.07
N THR A 67 -10.87 12.92 11.86
CA THR A 67 -11.27 12.86 13.28
C THR A 67 -12.76 12.58 13.41
N ALA A 68 -13.58 13.25 12.58
CA ALA A 68 -15.01 13.00 12.51
C ALA A 68 -15.31 11.58 12.02
N ALA A 69 -14.61 11.15 10.95
CA ALA A 69 -14.74 9.80 10.42
C ALA A 69 -14.37 8.72 11.45
N ALA A 70 -13.28 8.90 12.20
CA ALA A 70 -12.85 7.98 13.25
C ALA A 70 -13.82 7.90 14.42
N LYS A 71 -14.37 9.03 14.87
CA LYS A 71 -15.42 9.08 15.91
C LYS A 71 -16.70 8.38 15.44
N LEU A 72 -17.10 8.64 14.20
CA LEU A 72 -18.24 7.97 13.59
C LEU A 72 -18.00 6.46 13.52
N LEU A 73 -16.83 6.05 13.02
CA LEU A 73 -16.45 4.63 12.92
C LEU A 73 -16.48 3.94 14.28
N THR A 74 -15.90 4.53 15.32
CA THR A 74 -15.90 3.95 16.67
C THR A 74 -17.30 3.80 17.24
N ALA A 75 -18.18 4.80 17.06
CA ALA A 75 -19.59 4.74 17.48
C ALA A 75 -20.39 3.71 16.68
N TRP A 76 -20.13 3.60 15.38
CA TRP A 76 -20.76 2.62 14.50
C TRP A 76 -20.32 1.17 14.79
N LEU A 77 -19.03 0.98 15.16
CA LEU A 77 -18.51 -0.33 15.55
C LEU A 77 -19.02 -0.81 16.91
N GLU A 78 -19.29 0.08 17.85
CA GLU A 78 -19.59 -0.27 19.24
C GLU A 78 -20.70 -1.33 19.41
N PRO A 79 -21.91 -1.19 18.82
CA PRO A 79 -22.94 -2.22 18.92
C PRO A 79 -22.57 -3.54 18.24
N ARG A 80 -21.69 -3.51 17.22
CA ARG A 80 -21.21 -4.68 16.49
C ARG A 80 -20.14 -5.44 17.26
N LEU A 81 -19.36 -4.72 18.06
CA LEU A 81 -18.32 -5.28 18.91
C LEU A 81 -18.87 -5.83 20.23
N ALA A 82 -20.12 -5.50 20.63
CA ALA A 82 -20.72 -5.92 21.89
C ALA A 82 -20.75 -7.46 22.07
N ASN A 83 -20.84 -8.20 20.98
CA ASN A 83 -20.83 -9.67 20.97
C ASN A 83 -19.47 -10.26 20.62
N SER A 84 -18.45 -9.43 20.36
CA SER A 84 -17.08 -9.86 20.05
C SER A 84 -16.17 -9.56 21.25
N GLN A 85 -15.26 -10.49 21.55
CA GLN A 85 -14.20 -10.22 22.54
C GLN A 85 -13.10 -9.42 21.85
N LEU A 86 -13.33 -8.12 21.61
CA LEU A 86 -12.29 -7.25 21.06
C LEU A 86 -11.11 -7.20 22.02
N SER A 87 -9.96 -7.68 21.58
CA SER A 87 -8.77 -7.87 22.40
C SER A 87 -7.63 -6.93 22.04
N ALA A 88 -7.63 -6.39 20.81
CA ALA A 88 -6.61 -5.45 20.34
C ALA A 88 -7.06 -4.68 19.09
N VAL A 89 -6.37 -3.57 18.82
CA VAL A 89 -6.47 -2.82 17.57
C VAL A 89 -5.08 -2.77 16.91
N GLY A 90 -5.01 -3.12 15.61
CA GLY A 90 -3.83 -2.93 14.79
C GLY A 90 -3.98 -1.71 13.88
N HIS A 91 -2.96 -0.88 13.80
CA HIS A 91 -2.94 0.31 12.94
C HIS A 91 -1.83 0.20 11.90
N ARG A 92 -2.16 0.50 10.64
CA ARG A 92 -1.12 0.78 9.64
C ARG A 92 -0.52 2.14 9.95
N ILE A 93 0.80 2.21 9.92
CA ILE A 93 1.59 3.44 10.00
C ILE A 93 2.47 3.50 8.75
N VAL A 94 2.26 4.54 7.95
CA VAL A 94 2.94 4.68 6.66
C VAL A 94 4.46 4.76 6.81
N HIS A 95 4.97 5.49 7.80
CA HIS A 95 6.41 5.73 7.96
C HIS A 95 6.91 5.31 9.34
N GLY A 96 7.71 4.24 9.37
CA GLY A 96 8.26 3.67 10.60
C GLY A 96 9.67 4.14 10.94
N MET A 97 10.37 4.88 10.07
CA MET A 97 11.79 5.25 10.26
C MET A 97 12.66 4.04 10.63
N LYS A 98 13.12 4.00 11.88
CA LYS A 98 13.95 2.91 12.43
C LYS A 98 13.13 1.64 12.83
N HIS A 99 11.80 1.76 12.91
CA HIS A 99 10.95 0.64 13.31
C HIS A 99 10.82 -0.36 12.18
N THR A 100 11.27 -1.57 12.42
CA THR A 100 11.37 -2.65 11.41
C THR A 100 10.42 -3.82 11.70
N GLN A 101 9.66 -3.73 12.77
CA GLN A 101 8.69 -4.74 13.22
C GLN A 101 7.46 -4.04 13.83
N PRO A 102 6.32 -4.73 13.92
CA PRO A 102 5.17 -4.22 14.65
C PRO A 102 5.52 -3.91 16.12
N GLU A 103 4.96 -2.84 16.68
CA GLU A 103 5.24 -2.41 18.06
C GLU A 103 3.97 -2.02 18.80
N LEU A 104 3.94 -2.25 20.13
CA LEU A 104 2.89 -1.74 20.98
C LEU A 104 2.88 -0.21 20.98
N VAL A 105 1.71 0.37 20.83
CA VAL A 105 1.54 1.82 20.88
C VAL A 105 1.67 2.27 22.33
N THR A 106 2.84 2.79 22.66
CA THR A 106 3.15 3.43 23.94
C THR A 106 3.15 4.95 23.80
N LYS A 107 3.16 5.66 24.92
CA LYS A 107 3.36 7.12 24.89
C LYS A 107 4.67 7.50 24.19
N ALA A 108 5.76 6.78 24.47
CA ALA A 108 7.06 7.03 23.86
C ALA A 108 7.02 6.87 22.33
N LEU A 109 6.36 5.81 21.82
CA LEU A 109 6.18 5.63 20.37
C LEU A 109 5.35 6.76 19.77
N LEU A 110 4.25 7.18 20.41
CA LEU A 110 3.44 8.30 19.92
C LEU A 110 4.22 9.61 19.88
N ASP A 111 4.96 9.92 20.95
CA ASP A 111 5.82 11.13 21.01
C ASP A 111 6.87 11.10 19.87
N GLU A 112 7.42 9.93 19.55
CA GLU A 112 8.33 9.74 18.42
C GLU A 112 7.62 9.95 17.07
N LEU A 113 6.48 9.31 16.86
CA LEU A 113 5.69 9.47 15.61
C LEU A 113 5.29 10.94 15.39
N HIS A 114 4.89 11.66 16.44
CA HIS A 114 4.64 13.11 16.36
C HIS A 114 5.90 13.88 15.91
N SER A 115 7.08 13.54 16.44
CA SER A 115 8.33 14.22 16.12
C SER A 115 8.75 14.05 14.66
N ILE A 116 8.38 12.92 14.04
CA ILE A 116 8.70 12.59 12.65
C ILE A 116 7.56 12.92 11.66
N SER A 117 6.47 13.53 12.10
CA SER A 117 5.31 13.83 11.25
C SER A 117 5.65 14.69 10.03
N SER A 118 6.75 15.47 10.09
CA SER A 118 7.24 16.26 8.97
C SER A 118 7.82 15.42 7.81
N TYR A 119 8.12 14.15 8.02
CA TYR A 119 8.63 13.26 6.96
C TYR A 119 7.51 12.78 6.01
N ASP A 120 6.30 12.64 6.54
CA ASP A 120 5.10 12.36 5.75
C ASP A 120 3.91 13.16 6.30
N PRO A 121 3.84 14.46 5.96
CA PRO A 121 2.83 15.36 6.50
C PRO A 121 1.39 15.05 6.03
N ASP A 122 1.24 14.28 4.96
CA ASP A 122 -0.05 13.97 4.36
C ASP A 122 -0.73 12.73 4.99
N HIS A 123 0.06 11.78 5.56
CA HIS A 123 -0.47 10.54 6.12
C HIS A 123 -0.23 10.43 7.63
N LEU A 124 1.00 10.59 8.09
CA LEU A 124 1.36 10.28 9.47
C LEU A 124 0.55 11.03 10.53
N PRO A 125 0.27 12.36 10.40
CA PRO A 125 -0.58 13.06 11.35
C PRO A 125 -1.99 12.50 11.44
N LEU A 126 -2.55 12.01 10.33
CA LEU A 126 -3.89 11.43 10.29
C LEU A 126 -3.92 10.05 10.97
N GLU A 127 -2.91 9.23 10.74
CA GLU A 127 -2.76 7.91 11.36
C GLU A 127 -2.57 8.01 12.88
N ILE A 128 -1.76 8.98 13.35
CA ILE A 128 -1.61 9.25 14.79
C ILE A 128 -2.95 9.66 15.41
N LYS A 129 -3.72 10.52 14.75
CA LYS A 129 -5.06 10.90 15.22
C LYS A 129 -6.00 9.71 15.33
N LEU A 130 -5.95 8.76 14.37
CA LEU A 130 -6.74 7.53 14.46
C LEU A 130 -6.38 6.75 15.74
N ILE A 131 -5.09 6.52 15.99
CA ILE A 131 -4.63 5.87 17.23
C ILE A 131 -5.17 6.58 18.46
N GLU A 132 -5.03 7.90 18.54
CA GLU A 132 -5.48 8.69 19.70
C GLU A 132 -7.01 8.63 19.91
N VAL A 133 -7.81 8.59 18.82
CA VAL A 133 -9.27 8.43 18.93
C VAL A 133 -9.60 7.08 19.53
N PHE A 134 -8.95 6.00 19.07
CA PHE A 134 -9.14 4.66 19.61
C PHE A 134 -8.64 4.53 21.06
N GLN A 135 -7.51 5.17 21.43
CA GLN A 135 -7.04 5.19 22.82
C GLN A 135 -8.02 5.87 23.77
N ARG A 136 -8.59 7.00 23.37
CA ARG A 136 -9.60 7.71 24.18
C ARG A 136 -10.87 6.89 24.33
N ARG A 137 -11.29 6.15 23.30
CA ARG A 137 -12.52 5.35 23.34
C ARG A 137 -12.33 4.03 24.09
N TYR A 138 -11.16 3.41 23.94
CA TYR A 138 -10.83 2.10 24.49
C TYR A 138 -9.48 2.14 25.25
N PRO A 139 -9.41 2.82 26.41
CA PRO A 139 -8.12 3.12 27.08
C PRO A 139 -7.38 1.88 27.59
N GLN A 140 -8.07 0.76 27.79
CA GLN A 140 -7.48 -0.49 28.26
C GLN A 140 -7.13 -1.46 27.12
N LEU A 141 -7.51 -1.12 25.90
CA LEU A 141 -7.31 -2.00 24.77
C LEU A 141 -5.90 -1.80 24.20
N PRO A 142 -5.06 -2.85 24.11
CA PRO A 142 -3.75 -2.74 23.49
C PRO A 142 -3.89 -2.36 22.01
N GLN A 143 -3.05 -1.44 21.57
CA GLN A 143 -2.95 -1.04 20.18
C GLN A 143 -1.56 -1.36 19.66
N VAL A 144 -1.46 -1.79 18.40
CA VAL A 144 -0.21 -2.18 17.74
C VAL A 144 -0.04 -1.36 16.47
N ALA A 145 1.11 -0.74 16.31
CA ALA A 145 1.53 -0.06 15.08
C ALA A 145 2.23 -1.06 14.15
N CYS A 146 1.76 -1.18 12.91
CA CYS A 146 2.35 -1.99 11.85
C CYS A 146 2.87 -1.05 10.75
N PHE A 147 4.17 -1.07 10.50
CA PHE A 147 4.83 -0.07 9.68
C PHE A 147 4.95 -0.52 8.22
N ASP A 148 4.51 0.33 7.31
CA ASP A 148 4.54 0.05 5.87
C ASP A 148 5.98 -0.04 5.32
N THR A 149 6.93 0.61 6.00
CA THR A 149 8.36 0.57 5.67
C THR A 149 9.07 -0.70 6.17
N ALA A 150 8.46 -1.48 7.06
CA ALA A 150 9.13 -2.58 7.76
C ALA A 150 9.61 -3.70 6.81
N PHE A 151 8.85 -4.04 5.77
CA PHE A 151 9.23 -5.05 4.78
C PHE A 151 10.59 -4.75 4.14
N HIS A 152 10.90 -3.48 3.96
CA HIS A 152 12.11 -3.00 3.29
C HIS A 152 13.32 -2.85 4.22
N HIS A 153 13.24 -3.27 5.48
CA HIS A 153 14.36 -3.18 6.42
C HIS A 153 15.61 -3.93 5.93
N THR A 154 15.42 -4.96 5.09
CA THR A 154 16.51 -5.79 4.55
C THR A 154 17.21 -5.18 3.34
N LEU A 155 16.78 -4.02 2.84
CA LEU A 155 17.43 -3.33 1.72
C LEU A 155 18.94 -3.21 1.98
N PRO A 156 19.80 -3.55 1.00
CA PRO A 156 21.24 -3.35 1.13
C PRO A 156 21.57 -1.86 1.23
N ARG A 157 22.67 -1.54 1.88
CA ARG A 157 23.08 -0.16 2.12
C ARG A 157 23.14 0.69 0.85
N VAL A 158 23.56 0.10 -0.27
CA VAL A 158 23.65 0.78 -1.57
C VAL A 158 22.26 1.20 -2.08
N ALA A 159 21.24 0.38 -1.90
CA ALA A 159 19.86 0.71 -2.30
C ALA A 159 19.21 1.74 -1.36
N LYS A 160 19.57 1.73 -0.06
CA LYS A 160 19.09 2.74 0.91
C LYS A 160 19.69 4.12 0.71
N ARG A 161 20.89 4.20 0.19
CA ARG A 161 21.67 5.44 0.14
C ARG A 161 21.11 6.42 -0.89
N LEU A 162 20.83 7.65 -0.44
CA LEU A 162 20.60 8.78 -1.33
C LEU A 162 21.95 9.45 -1.69
N PRO A 163 22.13 9.89 -2.94
CA PRO A 163 23.38 10.52 -3.39
C PRO A 163 23.49 11.99 -2.95
N ILE A 164 23.39 12.22 -1.63
CA ILE A 164 23.49 13.54 -0.99
C ILE A 164 24.62 13.56 0.01
N PRO A 165 25.10 14.75 0.45
CA PRO A 165 26.21 14.87 1.37
C PRO A 165 25.99 14.12 2.69
N ARG A 166 27.01 13.39 3.16
CA ARG A 166 26.96 12.54 4.36
C ARG A 166 26.59 13.26 5.65
N ARG A 167 26.76 14.58 5.74
CA ARG A 167 26.31 15.35 6.90
C ARG A 167 24.81 15.21 7.18
N PHE A 168 24.02 14.75 6.20
CA PHE A 168 22.59 14.51 6.34
C PHE A 168 22.26 13.08 6.78
N ASP A 169 23.25 12.18 6.90
CA ASP A 169 23.03 10.80 7.38
C ASP A 169 22.42 10.78 8.79
N VAL A 170 22.80 11.75 9.63
CA VAL A 170 22.28 11.89 11.01
C VAL A 170 20.79 12.23 11.07
N LEU A 171 20.23 12.75 9.99
CA LEU A 171 18.80 13.03 9.87
C LEU A 171 17.98 11.80 9.42
N GLY A 172 18.63 10.65 9.19
CA GLY A 172 17.95 9.45 8.72
C GLY A 172 17.45 9.54 7.27
N LEU A 173 18.00 10.43 6.45
CA LEU A 173 17.59 10.59 5.05
C LEU A 173 18.13 9.43 4.21
N GLN A 174 17.23 8.48 3.92
CA GLN A 174 17.53 7.30 3.11
C GLN A 174 16.27 6.83 2.36
N ARG A 175 16.40 5.87 1.46
CA ARG A 175 15.26 5.14 0.91
C ARG A 175 14.69 4.23 1.98
N TYR A 176 13.39 4.36 2.25
CA TYR A 176 12.64 3.46 3.15
C TYR A 176 11.80 2.46 2.36
N GLY A 177 11.11 2.93 1.33
CA GLY A 177 10.12 2.14 0.62
C GLY A 177 8.81 2.02 1.41
N PHE A 178 7.73 1.73 0.70
CA PHE A 178 6.37 1.69 1.25
C PHE A 178 5.59 0.53 0.63
N HIS A 179 4.31 0.39 0.94
CA HIS A 179 3.47 -0.76 0.59
C HIS A 179 4.00 -2.09 1.18
N GLY A 180 4.77 -2.01 2.27
CA GLY A 180 5.42 -3.18 2.85
C GLY A 180 4.45 -4.24 3.33
N LEU A 181 3.29 -3.85 3.89
CA LEU A 181 2.24 -4.78 4.32
C LEU A 181 1.67 -5.54 3.11
N SER A 182 1.46 -4.85 1.98
CA SER A 182 1.04 -5.48 0.74
C SER A 182 2.09 -6.48 0.23
N TYR A 183 3.36 -6.09 0.20
CA TYR A 183 4.45 -6.96 -0.26
C TYR A 183 4.67 -8.17 0.64
N GLU A 184 4.54 -8.00 1.94
CA GLU A 184 4.60 -9.11 2.89
C GLU A 184 3.48 -10.11 2.62
N PHE A 185 2.24 -9.64 2.44
CA PHE A 185 1.11 -10.49 2.08
C PHE A 185 1.37 -11.25 0.77
N LEU A 186 1.73 -10.53 -0.29
CA LEU A 186 1.96 -11.12 -1.61
C LEU A 186 3.06 -12.17 -1.61
N LEU A 187 4.14 -11.95 -0.86
CA LEU A 187 5.23 -12.91 -0.77
C LEU A 187 4.82 -14.17 0.00
N GLN A 188 4.04 -14.02 1.09
CA GLN A 188 3.48 -15.15 1.82
C GLN A 188 2.50 -15.96 0.96
N GLU A 189 1.60 -15.29 0.23
CA GLU A 189 0.66 -15.95 -0.67
C GLU A 189 1.37 -16.63 -1.85
N LEU A 190 2.44 -16.03 -2.39
CA LEU A 190 3.26 -16.65 -3.42
C LEU A 190 3.91 -17.95 -2.90
N GLU A 191 4.40 -17.94 -1.65
CA GLU A 191 4.94 -19.15 -1.04
C GLU A 191 3.87 -20.24 -0.87
N LEU A 192 2.65 -19.87 -0.45
CA LEU A 192 1.55 -20.81 -0.27
C LEU A 192 1.07 -21.42 -1.59
N LYS A 193 0.97 -20.60 -2.66
CA LYS A 193 0.41 -21.02 -3.95
C LYS A 193 1.41 -21.67 -4.88
N ALA A 194 2.66 -21.20 -4.89
CA ALA A 194 3.71 -21.63 -5.82
C ALA A 194 4.94 -22.27 -5.13
N GLY A 195 4.93 -22.33 -3.80
CA GLY A 195 5.99 -22.93 -3.00
C GLY A 195 7.19 -22.03 -2.72
N LYS A 196 8.05 -22.49 -1.82
CA LYS A 196 9.25 -21.73 -1.36
C LYS A 196 10.20 -21.35 -2.49
N GLN A 197 10.31 -22.14 -3.54
CA GLN A 197 11.20 -21.85 -4.65
C GLN A 197 10.75 -20.58 -5.39
N ALA A 198 9.45 -20.41 -5.61
CA ALA A 198 8.90 -19.23 -6.25
C ALA A 198 9.10 -17.97 -5.39
N SER A 199 8.77 -18.03 -4.09
CA SER A 199 8.90 -16.87 -3.18
C SER A 199 10.35 -16.49 -2.87
N ARG A 200 11.29 -17.42 -3.02
CA ARG A 200 12.74 -17.18 -2.82
C ARG A 200 13.52 -16.92 -4.10
N GLY A 201 12.89 -17.08 -5.25
CA GLY A 201 13.47 -16.71 -6.54
C GLY A 201 13.70 -15.21 -6.69
N ARG A 202 13.98 -14.80 -7.91
CA ARG A 202 14.09 -13.39 -8.31
C ARG A 202 12.69 -12.89 -8.64
N VAL A 203 12.09 -12.19 -7.69
CA VAL A 203 10.67 -11.77 -7.75
C VAL A 203 10.58 -10.26 -7.86
N ILE A 204 9.72 -9.78 -8.75
CA ILE A 204 9.27 -8.39 -8.76
C ILE A 204 7.80 -8.39 -8.33
N LEU A 205 7.51 -7.63 -7.27
CA LEU A 205 6.16 -7.37 -6.80
C LEU A 205 5.76 -5.98 -7.25
N ALA A 206 4.70 -5.87 -8.06
CA ALA A 206 4.17 -4.62 -8.61
C ALA A 206 2.81 -4.32 -7.97
N HIS A 207 2.79 -3.50 -6.91
CA HIS A 207 1.56 -2.96 -6.34
C HIS A 207 1.17 -1.72 -7.13
N LEU A 208 0.14 -1.85 -7.98
CA LEU A 208 -0.34 -0.80 -8.88
C LEU A 208 -1.77 -0.43 -8.49
N GLY A 209 -1.95 0.74 -7.91
CA GLY A 209 -3.22 1.31 -7.50
C GLY A 209 -3.19 2.84 -7.59
N ASN A 210 -4.00 3.53 -6.80
CA ASN A 210 -3.92 4.99 -6.67
C ASN A 210 -2.53 5.44 -6.17
N GLY A 211 -1.95 4.69 -5.21
CA GLY A 211 -0.52 4.64 -4.97
C GLY A 211 0.09 3.47 -5.76
N ALA A 212 1.29 3.63 -6.32
CA ALA A 212 1.94 2.60 -7.09
C ALA A 212 3.43 2.48 -6.77
N SER A 213 3.90 1.26 -6.60
CA SER A 213 5.33 0.97 -6.43
C SER A 213 5.69 -0.44 -6.87
N LEU A 214 6.98 -0.67 -7.07
CA LEU A 214 7.54 -2.00 -7.27
C LEU A 214 8.56 -2.32 -6.19
N ALA A 215 8.71 -3.61 -5.88
CA ALA A 215 9.77 -4.13 -5.03
C ALA A 215 10.49 -5.28 -5.74
N ALA A 216 11.81 -5.23 -5.74
CA ALA A 216 12.68 -6.34 -6.13
C ALA A 216 12.96 -7.21 -4.89
N VAL A 217 12.66 -8.50 -4.98
CA VAL A 217 12.77 -9.45 -3.88
C VAL A 217 13.63 -10.64 -4.30
N HIS A 218 14.54 -11.04 -3.44
CA HIS A 218 15.36 -12.24 -3.64
C HIS A 218 15.58 -12.95 -2.32
N ASN A 219 15.48 -14.27 -2.31
CA ASN A 219 15.56 -15.11 -1.10
C ASN A 219 14.58 -14.67 0.00
N GLY A 220 13.39 -14.20 -0.38
CA GLY A 220 12.38 -13.71 0.55
C GLY A 220 12.69 -12.34 1.19
N ARG A 221 13.65 -11.59 0.66
CA ARG A 221 14.09 -10.28 1.18
C ARG A 221 13.96 -9.18 0.15
N SER A 222 13.51 -8.01 0.57
CA SER A 222 13.54 -6.82 -0.26
C SER A 222 14.98 -6.43 -0.56
N ILE A 223 15.30 -6.30 -1.86
CA ILE A 223 16.62 -5.92 -2.39
C ILE A 223 16.60 -4.48 -2.89
N ASP A 224 15.48 -4.04 -3.47
CA ASP A 224 15.25 -2.66 -3.89
C ASP A 224 13.75 -2.36 -3.94
N THR A 225 13.39 -1.08 -3.96
CA THR A 225 12.00 -0.64 -4.09
C THR A 225 11.94 0.75 -4.73
N SER A 226 10.87 1.02 -5.51
CA SER A 226 10.77 2.25 -6.30
C SER A 226 10.47 3.49 -5.48
N MET A 227 9.67 3.40 -4.42
CA MET A 227 9.46 4.54 -3.53
C MET A 227 10.72 4.85 -2.72
N GLY A 228 10.91 6.13 -2.43
CA GLY A 228 12.15 6.66 -1.85
C GLY A 228 12.09 6.88 -0.34
N PHE A 229 12.49 8.10 0.04
CA PHE A 229 12.38 8.64 1.40
C PHE A 229 10.91 8.88 1.78
N THR A 230 10.10 9.31 0.82
CA THR A 230 8.64 9.49 0.93
C THR A 230 7.92 8.56 -0.06
N PRO A 231 6.62 8.36 0.08
CA PRO A 231 5.83 7.57 -0.88
C PRO A 231 5.53 8.30 -2.20
N THR A 232 6.26 9.40 -2.50
CA THR A 232 6.07 10.20 -3.71
C THR A 232 6.96 9.74 -4.87
N GLY A 233 8.20 9.29 -4.58
CA GLY A 233 9.15 8.87 -5.61
C GLY A 233 8.78 7.54 -6.29
N GLY A 234 9.47 7.22 -7.37
CA GLY A 234 9.28 6.03 -8.16
C GLY A 234 8.33 6.23 -9.34
N LEU A 235 7.25 5.46 -9.38
CA LEU A 235 6.24 5.54 -10.44
C LEU A 235 5.40 6.83 -10.36
N PRO A 236 4.94 7.40 -11.47
CA PRO A 236 3.80 8.30 -11.47
C PRO A 236 2.58 7.58 -10.90
N MET A 237 1.77 8.27 -10.11
CA MET A 237 0.60 7.70 -9.43
C MET A 237 -0.64 8.50 -9.79
N GLY A 238 -1.76 8.27 -9.14
CA GLY A 238 -2.99 9.04 -9.41
C GLY A 238 -2.76 10.55 -9.38
N THR A 239 -2.12 11.05 -8.31
CA THR A 239 -1.84 12.50 -8.10
C THR A 239 -0.38 12.82 -7.80
N ARG A 240 0.49 11.82 -7.63
CA ARG A 240 1.91 11.99 -7.27
C ARG A 240 2.80 11.88 -8.50
N THR A 241 3.84 12.72 -8.55
CA THR A 241 4.76 12.78 -9.69
C THR A 241 5.49 11.48 -9.99
N GLY A 242 5.83 10.67 -8.97
CA GLY A 242 6.94 9.74 -9.09
C GLY A 242 8.29 10.46 -9.08
N ASP A 243 9.30 9.86 -9.69
CA ASP A 243 10.62 10.46 -9.81
C ASP A 243 10.57 11.75 -10.63
N LEU A 244 11.17 12.80 -10.08
CA LEU A 244 11.24 14.12 -10.71
C LEU A 244 12.67 14.64 -10.64
N ASP A 245 13.14 15.26 -11.72
CA ASP A 245 14.43 15.94 -11.73
C ASP A 245 14.44 17.07 -10.69
N PRO A 246 15.42 17.11 -9.76
CA PRO A 246 15.52 18.18 -8.76
C PRO A 246 15.61 19.59 -9.37
N GLY A 247 16.08 19.73 -10.60
CA GLY A 247 16.15 20.99 -11.34
C GLY A 247 14.75 21.54 -11.65
N VAL A 248 13.75 20.67 -11.86
CA VAL A 248 12.36 21.10 -12.05
C VAL A 248 11.82 21.75 -10.77
N ALA A 249 12.13 21.19 -9.60
CA ALA A 249 11.76 21.78 -8.32
C ALA A 249 12.33 23.21 -8.18
N TRP A 250 13.62 23.36 -8.43
CA TRP A 250 14.28 24.67 -8.41
C TRP A 250 13.64 25.64 -9.39
N TYR A 251 13.43 25.21 -10.65
CA TYR A 251 12.85 26.06 -11.70
C TYR A 251 11.46 26.57 -11.34
N LEU A 252 10.54 25.68 -10.91
CA LEU A 252 9.17 26.04 -10.55
C LEU A 252 9.13 26.97 -9.33
N MET A 253 9.93 26.70 -8.30
CA MET A 253 9.99 27.56 -7.12
C MET A 253 10.50 28.96 -7.49
N GLN A 254 11.39 29.09 -8.45
CA GLN A 254 11.91 30.40 -8.91
C GLN A 254 10.96 31.11 -9.85
N LYS A 255 10.40 30.42 -10.85
CA LYS A 255 9.57 31.01 -11.90
C LYS A 255 8.14 31.27 -11.42
N GLU A 256 7.53 30.27 -10.82
CA GLU A 256 6.15 30.34 -10.31
C GLU A 256 6.07 30.87 -8.88
N LYS A 257 7.26 31.17 -8.27
CA LYS A 257 7.37 31.66 -6.88
C LYS A 257 6.68 30.75 -5.86
N LEU A 258 6.68 29.44 -6.11
CA LEU A 258 6.07 28.49 -5.20
C LEU A 258 6.85 28.43 -3.89
N THR A 259 6.13 28.48 -2.78
CA THR A 259 6.68 28.13 -1.47
C THR A 259 6.97 26.62 -1.41
N PRO A 260 7.87 26.16 -0.51
CA PRO A 260 8.10 24.72 -0.31
C PRO A 260 6.79 23.94 -0.04
N LYS A 261 5.84 24.51 0.69
CA LYS A 261 4.55 23.89 0.97
C LYS A 261 3.69 23.75 -0.30
N GLN A 262 3.65 24.77 -1.15
CA GLN A 262 2.93 24.73 -2.41
C GLN A 262 3.57 23.74 -3.39
N PHE A 263 4.91 23.68 -3.43
CA PHE A 263 5.61 22.69 -4.24
C PHE A 263 5.32 21.26 -3.74
N ASN A 264 5.36 21.02 -2.43
CA ASN A 264 4.98 19.72 -1.86
C ASN A 264 3.54 19.33 -2.23
N HIS A 265 2.60 20.29 -2.17
CA HIS A 265 1.22 20.05 -2.58
C HIS A 265 1.12 19.70 -4.07
N LEU A 266 1.80 20.42 -4.94
CA LEU A 266 1.83 20.18 -6.38
C LEU A 266 2.28 18.75 -6.70
N ILE A 267 3.41 18.30 -6.13
CA ILE A 267 3.98 16.97 -6.45
C ILE A 267 3.18 15.80 -5.86
N ASN A 268 2.36 16.02 -4.83
CA ASN A 268 1.58 14.97 -4.19
C ASN A 268 0.09 14.96 -4.58
N HIS A 269 -0.48 16.11 -4.99
CA HIS A 269 -1.93 16.24 -5.15
C HIS A 269 -2.38 16.73 -6.53
N GLU A 270 -1.48 17.34 -7.34
CA GLU A 270 -1.83 17.95 -8.63
C GLU A 270 -1.04 17.34 -9.80
N SER A 271 -0.25 16.31 -9.55
CA SER A 271 0.67 15.70 -10.51
C SER A 271 0.23 14.29 -10.93
N GLY A 272 1.13 13.46 -11.36
CA GLY A 272 0.86 12.08 -11.77
C GLY A 272 -0.13 11.99 -12.93
N LEU A 273 -1.03 11.01 -12.89
CA LEU A 273 -2.05 10.81 -13.91
C LEU A 273 -2.94 12.05 -14.05
N LEU A 274 -3.35 12.65 -12.94
CA LEU A 274 -4.14 13.89 -12.94
C LEU A 274 -3.40 15.03 -13.63
N GLY A 275 -2.13 15.24 -13.27
CA GLY A 275 -1.34 16.34 -13.80
C GLY A 275 -1.09 16.21 -15.32
N VAL A 276 -0.84 15.00 -15.81
CA VAL A 276 -0.59 14.74 -17.24
C VAL A 276 -1.88 14.79 -18.03
N SER A 277 -2.94 14.15 -17.56
CA SER A 277 -4.23 14.14 -18.27
C SER A 277 -4.97 15.49 -18.17
N GLY A 278 -4.80 16.18 -17.04
CA GLY A 278 -5.57 17.38 -16.70
C GLY A 278 -7.06 17.10 -16.40
N THR A 279 -7.48 15.83 -16.34
CA THR A 279 -8.91 15.47 -16.23
C THR A 279 -9.18 14.46 -15.11
N SER A 280 -8.38 13.42 -14.93
CA SER A 280 -8.64 12.38 -13.94
C SER A 280 -7.36 11.80 -13.34
N SER A 281 -7.44 11.43 -12.07
CA SER A 281 -6.42 10.62 -11.36
C SER A 281 -6.73 9.12 -11.43
N ASP A 282 -7.86 8.73 -11.97
CA ASP A 282 -8.32 7.34 -12.02
C ASP A 282 -7.94 6.68 -13.34
N MET A 283 -7.19 5.59 -13.27
CA MET A 283 -6.72 4.84 -14.44
C MET A 283 -7.88 4.30 -15.28
N HIS A 284 -8.98 3.87 -14.64
CA HIS A 284 -10.13 3.36 -15.35
C HIS A 284 -10.81 4.46 -16.18
N ASP A 285 -11.00 5.65 -15.60
CA ASP A 285 -11.55 6.81 -16.31
C ASP A 285 -10.67 7.18 -17.50
N LEU A 286 -9.33 7.20 -17.31
CA LEU A 286 -8.40 7.53 -18.37
C LEU A 286 -8.43 6.50 -19.52
N GLN A 287 -8.52 5.20 -19.21
CA GLN A 287 -8.65 4.16 -20.23
C GLN A 287 -9.93 4.31 -21.07
N LEU A 288 -11.05 4.67 -20.44
CA LEU A 288 -12.31 4.90 -21.15
C LEU A 288 -12.23 6.07 -22.15
N HIS A 289 -11.42 7.09 -21.84
CA HIS A 289 -11.30 8.28 -22.67
C HIS A 289 -10.07 8.30 -23.58
N ALA A 290 -9.13 7.36 -23.43
CA ALA A 290 -7.85 7.35 -24.17
C ALA A 290 -8.00 7.33 -25.70
N SER A 291 -9.12 6.86 -26.24
CA SER A 291 -9.37 6.87 -27.70
C SER A 291 -9.81 8.23 -28.24
N THR A 292 -10.27 9.13 -27.37
CA THR A 292 -10.87 10.45 -27.74
C THR A 292 -10.16 11.63 -27.07
N ASP A 293 -9.33 11.39 -26.06
CA ASP A 293 -8.52 12.40 -25.36
C ASP A 293 -7.05 11.98 -25.36
N GLU A 294 -6.24 12.71 -26.15
CA GLU A 294 -4.80 12.48 -26.32
C GLU A 294 -4.05 12.57 -24.97
N ARG A 295 -4.43 13.49 -24.09
CA ARG A 295 -3.79 13.66 -22.77
C ARG A 295 -4.11 12.48 -21.84
N ALA A 296 -5.31 11.92 -21.93
CA ALA A 296 -5.64 10.69 -21.22
C ALA A 296 -4.80 9.52 -21.72
N ALA A 297 -4.62 9.40 -23.05
CA ALA A 297 -3.75 8.39 -23.64
C ALA A 297 -2.29 8.55 -23.22
N GLU A 298 -1.74 9.77 -23.23
CA GLU A 298 -0.37 10.07 -22.76
C GLU A 298 -0.18 9.72 -21.28
N ALA A 299 -1.16 10.00 -20.42
CA ALA A 299 -1.07 9.66 -19.01
C ALA A 299 -0.99 8.14 -18.78
N VAL A 300 -1.81 7.36 -19.50
CA VAL A 300 -1.79 5.89 -19.47
C VAL A 300 -0.46 5.37 -20.01
N GLU A 301 0.02 5.91 -21.13
CA GLU A 301 1.29 5.50 -21.75
C GLU A 301 2.48 5.77 -20.83
N LEU A 302 2.53 6.97 -20.22
CA LEU A 302 3.57 7.34 -19.27
C LEU A 302 3.63 6.37 -18.09
N PHE A 303 2.48 6.04 -17.51
CA PHE A 303 2.40 5.09 -16.39
C PHE A 303 2.96 3.72 -16.79
N CYS A 304 2.50 3.18 -17.93
CA CYS A 304 2.96 1.87 -18.41
C CYS A 304 4.46 1.87 -18.75
N TYR A 305 4.94 2.94 -19.37
CA TYR A 305 6.35 3.10 -19.73
C TYR A 305 7.24 3.14 -18.48
N GLN A 306 6.86 3.91 -17.45
CA GLN A 306 7.63 3.99 -16.23
C GLN A 306 7.62 2.66 -15.46
N ALA A 307 6.48 1.97 -15.38
CA ALA A 307 6.41 0.65 -14.77
C ALA A 307 7.32 -0.36 -15.49
N LYS A 308 7.30 -0.37 -16.83
CA LYS A 308 8.20 -1.18 -17.67
C LYS A 308 9.67 -0.90 -17.37
N LYS A 309 10.07 0.38 -17.29
CA LYS A 309 11.45 0.77 -16.94
C LYS A 309 11.88 0.21 -15.61
N TRP A 310 11.04 0.32 -14.59
CA TRP A 310 11.34 -0.21 -13.26
C TRP A 310 11.46 -1.73 -13.26
N ILE A 311 10.62 -2.47 -14.01
CA ILE A 311 10.76 -3.92 -14.19
C ILE A 311 12.12 -4.25 -14.82
N GLY A 312 12.50 -3.56 -15.88
CA GLY A 312 13.80 -3.75 -16.52
C GLY A 312 14.97 -3.46 -15.58
N SER A 313 14.91 -2.35 -14.85
CA SER A 313 15.91 -1.96 -13.83
C SER A 313 16.06 -3.03 -12.74
N TYR A 314 14.94 -3.51 -12.19
CA TYR A 314 14.98 -4.53 -11.14
C TYR A 314 15.37 -5.90 -11.63
N THR A 315 15.06 -6.25 -12.88
CA THR A 315 15.59 -7.46 -13.51
C THR A 315 17.12 -7.43 -13.56
N ALA A 316 17.71 -6.26 -13.86
CA ALA A 316 19.15 -6.08 -13.82
C ALA A 316 19.73 -6.18 -12.40
N VAL A 317 19.08 -5.52 -11.41
CA VAL A 317 19.48 -5.59 -9.98
C VAL A 317 19.43 -7.01 -9.44
N LEU A 318 18.43 -7.80 -9.84
CA LEU A 318 18.26 -9.20 -9.42
C LEU A 318 19.15 -10.19 -10.20
N GLY A 319 19.77 -9.76 -11.31
CA GLY A 319 20.52 -10.65 -12.20
C GLY A 319 19.61 -11.61 -13.00
N GLY A 320 18.38 -11.19 -13.27
CA GLY A 320 17.33 -11.92 -13.99
C GLY A 320 15.98 -11.81 -13.29
N LEU A 321 14.97 -12.48 -13.84
CA LEU A 321 13.62 -12.49 -13.30
C LEU A 321 13.02 -13.89 -13.39
N ASP A 322 12.43 -14.38 -12.30
CA ASP A 322 11.74 -15.66 -12.25
C ASP A 322 10.22 -15.46 -12.16
N THR A 323 9.77 -14.48 -11.38
CA THR A 323 8.34 -14.20 -11.17
C THR A 323 8.06 -12.70 -11.15
N LEU A 324 7.02 -12.28 -11.87
CA LEU A 324 6.43 -10.94 -11.80
C LEU A 324 5.00 -11.06 -11.23
N VAL A 325 4.71 -10.34 -10.17
CA VAL A 325 3.38 -10.32 -9.54
C VAL A 325 2.76 -8.95 -9.72
N PHE A 326 1.58 -8.88 -10.33
CA PHE A 326 0.72 -7.70 -10.37
C PHE A 326 -0.32 -7.75 -9.27
N SER A 327 -0.47 -6.64 -8.54
CA SER A 327 -1.43 -6.47 -7.44
C SER A 327 -1.86 -5.01 -7.33
N GLY A 328 -2.78 -4.73 -6.42
CA GLY A 328 -3.43 -3.41 -6.28
C GLY A 328 -4.49 -3.18 -7.35
N GLY A 329 -5.33 -2.16 -7.15
CA GLY A 329 -6.53 -1.98 -7.96
C GLY A 329 -6.31 -1.99 -9.48
N ILE A 330 -5.25 -1.34 -9.97
CA ILE A 330 -4.86 -1.33 -11.38
C ILE A 330 -4.24 -2.69 -11.75
N GLY A 331 -3.29 -3.18 -10.96
CA GLY A 331 -2.61 -4.45 -11.24
C GLY A 331 -3.54 -5.65 -11.30
N GLU A 332 -4.58 -5.67 -10.48
CA GLU A 332 -5.56 -6.75 -10.39
C GLU A 332 -6.64 -6.68 -11.46
N ASN A 333 -7.11 -5.47 -11.83
CA ASN A 333 -8.35 -5.31 -12.60
C ASN A 333 -8.16 -4.69 -14.00
N ALA A 334 -6.94 -4.27 -14.39
CA ALA A 334 -6.69 -3.63 -15.68
C ALA A 334 -5.80 -4.49 -16.59
N PRO A 335 -6.37 -5.48 -17.30
CA PRO A 335 -5.60 -6.39 -18.16
C PRO A 335 -4.86 -5.66 -19.28
N GLU A 336 -5.42 -4.59 -19.83
CA GLU A 336 -4.78 -3.78 -20.87
C GLU A 336 -3.51 -3.08 -20.34
N ILE A 337 -3.53 -2.58 -19.09
CA ILE A 337 -2.37 -1.96 -18.46
C ILE A 337 -1.26 -2.99 -18.26
N ARG A 338 -1.58 -4.19 -17.77
CA ARG A 338 -0.61 -5.28 -17.63
C ARG A 338 0.01 -5.67 -18.96
N ALA A 339 -0.82 -5.79 -20.01
CA ALA A 339 -0.36 -6.10 -21.37
C ALA A 339 0.62 -5.03 -21.87
N ARG A 340 0.27 -3.73 -21.79
CA ARG A 340 1.14 -2.61 -22.21
C ARG A 340 2.44 -2.55 -21.41
N ILE A 341 2.41 -2.83 -20.10
CA ILE A 341 3.62 -2.89 -19.25
C ILE A 341 4.53 -4.02 -19.73
N CYS A 342 3.97 -5.19 -20.06
CA CYS A 342 4.74 -6.37 -20.46
C CYS A 342 5.15 -6.39 -21.94
N GLU A 343 4.54 -5.54 -22.76
CA GLU A 343 4.87 -5.44 -24.19
C GLU A 343 6.35 -5.13 -24.39
N GLY A 344 7.03 -5.90 -25.26
CA GLY A 344 8.45 -5.75 -25.56
C GLY A 344 9.40 -6.31 -24.50
N LEU A 345 8.91 -7.03 -23.47
CA LEU A 345 9.75 -7.68 -22.46
C LEU A 345 10.10 -9.15 -22.77
N ALA A 346 9.79 -9.63 -23.98
CA ALA A 346 10.11 -11.01 -24.40
C ALA A 346 11.62 -11.34 -24.31
N PHE A 347 12.49 -10.34 -24.49
CA PHE A 347 13.95 -10.53 -24.33
C PHE A 347 14.33 -10.90 -22.89
N LEU A 348 13.52 -10.56 -21.88
CA LEU A 348 13.67 -11.03 -20.50
C LEU A 348 13.13 -12.44 -20.29
N GLY A 349 12.45 -13.00 -21.27
CA GLY A 349 11.75 -14.28 -21.19
C GLY A 349 10.33 -14.13 -20.65
N LEU A 350 9.74 -12.95 -20.73
CA LEU A 350 8.39 -12.64 -20.23
C LEU A 350 7.44 -12.55 -21.44
N GLU A 351 6.48 -13.46 -21.51
CA GLU A 351 5.42 -13.49 -22.49
C GLU A 351 4.07 -13.69 -21.81
N ILE A 352 3.06 -12.93 -22.22
CA ILE A 352 1.70 -12.98 -21.62
C ILE A 352 0.78 -13.87 -22.47
N ASP A 353 0.00 -14.71 -21.80
CA ASP A 353 -1.20 -15.33 -22.36
C ASP A 353 -2.34 -14.31 -22.38
N VAL A 354 -2.74 -13.89 -23.58
CA VAL A 354 -3.76 -12.86 -23.79
C VAL A 354 -5.11 -13.26 -23.19
N ALA A 355 -5.51 -14.53 -23.32
CA ALA A 355 -6.80 -15.00 -22.82
C ALA A 355 -6.82 -15.03 -21.28
N GLY A 356 -5.78 -15.58 -20.67
CA GLY A 356 -5.60 -15.58 -19.23
C GLY A 356 -5.52 -14.16 -18.64
N ASN A 357 -4.78 -13.27 -19.29
CA ASN A 357 -4.69 -11.87 -18.86
C ASN A 357 -6.05 -11.17 -18.91
N ASN A 358 -6.82 -11.32 -19.98
CA ASN A 358 -8.12 -10.68 -20.14
C ASN A 358 -9.17 -11.20 -19.13
N SER A 359 -9.03 -12.45 -18.69
CA SER A 359 -9.91 -13.03 -17.67
C SER A 359 -9.43 -12.80 -16.24
N ASN A 360 -8.34 -12.04 -16.03
CA ASN A 360 -7.68 -11.87 -14.72
C ASN A 360 -7.35 -13.22 -14.05
N ALA A 361 -6.89 -14.21 -14.83
CA ALA A 361 -6.44 -15.48 -14.30
C ALA A 361 -5.29 -15.29 -13.30
N GLU A 362 -5.13 -16.21 -12.37
CA GLU A 362 -4.05 -16.14 -11.37
C GLU A 362 -2.65 -16.18 -12.04
N ILE A 363 -2.49 -17.00 -13.08
CA ILE A 363 -1.27 -17.05 -13.90
C ILE A 363 -1.65 -16.53 -15.30
N ILE A 364 -0.94 -15.51 -15.74
CA ILE A 364 -1.18 -14.83 -17.01
C ILE A 364 0.03 -14.90 -17.95
N SER A 365 1.08 -15.64 -17.58
CA SER A 365 2.20 -15.91 -18.48
C SER A 365 1.84 -17.03 -19.48
N ALA A 366 2.31 -16.90 -20.71
CA ALA A 366 2.22 -17.96 -21.73
C ALA A 366 3.05 -19.20 -21.33
N ASN A 367 2.70 -20.36 -21.84
CA ASN A 367 3.45 -21.60 -21.59
C ASN A 367 4.91 -21.54 -22.09
N SER A 368 5.20 -20.70 -23.08
CA SER A 368 6.56 -20.43 -23.60
C SER A 368 7.35 -19.49 -22.70
N SER A 369 6.70 -18.76 -21.79
CA SER A 369 7.34 -17.78 -20.93
C SER A 369 8.25 -18.44 -19.90
N ARG A 370 9.49 -17.95 -19.78
CA ARG A 370 10.43 -18.37 -18.74
C ARG A 370 10.14 -17.65 -17.41
N VAL A 371 9.55 -16.47 -17.47
CA VAL A 371 9.13 -15.67 -16.31
C VAL A 371 7.67 -15.98 -16.04
N GLU A 372 7.36 -16.44 -14.85
CA GLU A 372 5.97 -16.60 -14.43
C GLU A 372 5.36 -15.24 -14.09
N VAL A 373 4.22 -14.91 -14.71
CA VAL A 373 3.49 -13.66 -14.43
C VAL A 373 2.18 -14.00 -13.77
N ARG A 374 1.96 -13.39 -12.59
CA ARG A 374 0.77 -13.64 -11.76
C ARG A 374 -0.03 -12.35 -11.51
N VAL A 375 -1.32 -12.53 -11.34
CA VAL A 375 -2.23 -11.54 -10.75
C VAL A 375 -2.65 -12.04 -9.37
N MET A 376 -2.37 -11.25 -8.33
CA MET A 376 -2.64 -11.65 -6.95
C MET A 376 -3.30 -10.50 -6.19
N HIS A 377 -4.41 -10.80 -5.50
CA HIS A 377 -5.04 -9.82 -4.61
C HIS A 377 -4.20 -9.61 -3.35
N THR A 378 -4.07 -8.36 -2.92
CA THR A 378 -3.42 -8.03 -1.65
C THR A 378 -4.43 -7.89 -0.50
N ASN A 379 -3.98 -8.14 0.73
CA ASN A 379 -4.80 -7.99 1.93
C ASN A 379 -3.92 -7.49 3.10
N GLU A 380 -3.73 -6.19 3.17
CA GLU A 380 -2.93 -5.52 4.21
C GLU A 380 -3.55 -5.69 5.59
N GLU A 381 -4.89 -5.65 5.67
CA GLU A 381 -5.64 -5.80 6.92
C GLU A 381 -5.38 -7.17 7.56
N LEU A 382 -5.24 -8.23 6.75
CA LEU A 382 -4.91 -9.56 7.26
C LEU A 382 -3.47 -9.64 7.81
N VAL A 383 -2.52 -8.95 7.18
CA VAL A 383 -1.13 -8.86 7.69
C VAL A 383 -1.10 -8.14 9.02
N ILE A 384 -1.82 -7.01 9.15
CA ILE A 384 -1.95 -6.29 10.41
C ILE A 384 -2.54 -7.21 11.49
N ALA A 385 -3.64 -7.92 11.19
CA ALA A 385 -4.28 -8.82 12.13
C ALA A 385 -3.34 -9.97 12.57
N ARG A 386 -2.62 -10.59 11.64
CA ARG A 386 -1.62 -11.63 11.91
C ARG A 386 -0.51 -11.10 12.84
N SER A 387 0.00 -9.91 12.54
CA SER A 387 1.05 -9.24 13.33
C SER A 387 0.61 -8.97 14.76
N VAL A 388 -0.61 -8.44 14.94
CA VAL A 388 -1.21 -8.20 16.25
C VAL A 388 -1.39 -9.50 17.04
N CYS A 389 -1.97 -10.53 16.40
CA CYS A 389 -2.18 -11.82 17.03
C CYS A 389 -0.85 -12.47 17.44
N HIS A 390 0.17 -12.40 16.60
CA HIS A 390 1.50 -12.92 16.90
C HIS A 390 2.14 -12.19 18.09
N MET A 391 2.14 -10.86 18.07
CA MET A 391 2.75 -10.02 19.11
C MET A 391 2.10 -10.21 20.48
N LEU A 392 0.77 -10.37 20.52
CA LEU A 392 0.00 -10.48 21.76
C LEU A 392 -0.30 -11.94 22.18
N GLY A 393 0.21 -12.92 21.44
CA GLY A 393 -0.04 -14.33 21.73
C GLY A 393 -1.50 -14.75 21.61
N LEU A 394 -2.28 -14.09 20.73
CA LEU A 394 -3.72 -14.36 20.55
C LEU A 394 -4.00 -15.52 19.58
N ALA A 395 -3.02 -15.90 18.76
CA ALA A 395 -3.13 -17.00 17.80
C ALA A 395 -2.71 -18.31 18.48
N THR A 396 -3.53 -18.82 19.41
CA THR A 396 -3.29 -20.16 19.97
C THR A 396 -4.31 -21.13 19.43
N ASP A 397 -3.83 -22.23 18.82
CA ASP A 397 -4.60 -23.47 18.76
C ASP A 397 -4.83 -23.94 20.20
N ASN A 398 -6.04 -23.72 20.72
CA ASN A 398 -6.48 -24.37 21.97
C ASN A 398 -6.82 -25.86 21.67
N ASN A 399 -5.84 -26.60 21.16
CA ASN A 399 -5.80 -28.05 21.16
C ASN A 399 -4.47 -28.47 21.78
N LYS A 400 -4.40 -28.40 23.10
CA LYS A 400 -3.60 -29.22 23.98
C LYS A 400 -4.51 -29.85 25.00
#